data_b3e0be8ae2004423eaba5dd34da4be0d
#
_entry.id   b3e0be8ae2004423eaba5dd34da4be0d
#
_cell.length_a   1.000
_cell.length_b   1.000
_cell.length_c   1.000
_cell.angle_alpha   90.00
_cell.angle_beta   90.00
_cell.angle_gamma   90.00
#
_symmetry.space_group_name_H-M   'P 1'
#
loop_
_entity.id
_entity.type
_entity.pdbx_description
1 polymer ?
#
loop_
_entity_poly.entity_id
_entity_poly.type
_entity_poly.pdbx_seq_one_letter_code
_entity_poly.pdbx_strand_id
1 'polypeptide(L)'
;MAKSGNFRKHHQDLKQFAGQISQLLNPTQLRADGTTLRQLSGLLAELTRRLNIHLSIEDMVLYPRLLRDSDGPDKALAQKYHSDVGGLAKLYEQYCQKWSTPEAIQADPEQFSSESRYIFEILARRIEKEENELYPLYDRLPAGAGRGLAAGQAAA
;
A
#
# COMPACT_ATOMS: atom_id res chain seq x y z
N MET A 1 -8.33 -10.18 19.49
CA MET A 1 -7.97 -9.98 18.07
C MET A 1 -7.20 -8.69 17.89
N ALA A 2 -6.10 -8.73 17.18
CA ALA A 2 -5.33 -7.55 16.83
C ALA A 2 -6.17 -6.64 15.92
N LYS A 3 -6.23 -5.33 16.25
CA LYS A 3 -6.99 -4.33 15.48
C LYS A 3 -6.46 -4.15 14.06
N SER A 4 -5.18 -4.44 13.85
CA SER A 4 -4.51 -4.35 12.55
C SER A 4 -4.76 -5.55 11.63
N GLY A 5 -5.58 -6.52 12.02
CA GLY A 5 -5.79 -7.76 11.27
C GLY A 5 -6.20 -7.54 9.81
N ASN A 6 -7.08 -6.60 9.55
CA ASN A 6 -7.52 -6.28 8.19
C ASN A 6 -6.40 -5.65 7.35
N PHE A 7 -5.61 -4.76 7.95
CA PHE A 7 -4.46 -4.16 7.27
C PHE A 7 -3.42 -5.21 6.87
N ARG A 8 -3.15 -6.15 7.80
CA ARG A 8 -2.22 -7.26 7.54
C ARG A 8 -2.71 -8.19 6.44
N LYS A 9 -4.01 -8.44 6.40
CA LYS A 9 -4.63 -9.24 5.33
C LYS A 9 -4.49 -8.56 3.97
N HIS A 10 -4.72 -7.25 3.91
CA HIS A 10 -4.49 -6.47 2.68
C HIS A 10 -3.03 -6.58 2.23
N HIS A 11 -2.08 -6.54 3.15
CA HIS A 11 -0.66 -6.71 2.83
C HIS A 11 -0.37 -8.07 2.18
N GLN A 12 -0.98 -9.14 2.68
CA GLN A 12 -0.82 -10.47 2.07
C GLN A 12 -1.33 -10.49 0.62
N ASP A 13 -2.49 -9.89 0.37
CA ASP A 13 -3.04 -9.78 -0.97
C ASP A 13 -2.11 -8.96 -1.90
N LEU A 14 -1.60 -7.83 -1.42
CA LEU A 14 -0.66 -7.00 -2.18
C LEU A 14 0.63 -7.76 -2.53
N LYS A 15 1.19 -8.49 -1.58
CA LYS A 15 2.38 -9.32 -1.80
C LYS A 15 2.12 -10.42 -2.82
N GLN A 16 0.95 -11.04 -2.78
CA GLN A 16 0.57 -12.09 -3.72
C GLN A 16 0.51 -11.55 -5.16
N PHE A 17 -0.16 -10.42 -5.37
CA PHE A 17 -0.26 -9.81 -6.70
C PHE A 17 1.10 -9.33 -7.21
N ALA A 18 1.89 -8.68 -6.36
CA ALA A 18 3.24 -8.26 -6.73
C ALA A 18 4.14 -9.45 -7.09
N GLY A 19 4.00 -10.56 -6.36
CA GLY A 19 4.72 -11.80 -6.66
C GLY A 19 4.32 -12.42 -8.00
N GLN A 20 3.03 -12.45 -8.30
CA GLN A 20 2.54 -12.94 -9.59
C GLN A 20 3.03 -12.08 -10.76
N ILE A 21 3.00 -10.76 -10.60
CA ILE A 21 3.53 -9.83 -11.60
C ILE A 21 5.03 -10.05 -11.80
N SER A 22 5.78 -10.19 -10.70
CA SER A 22 7.23 -10.38 -10.74
C SER A 22 7.64 -11.62 -11.53
N GLN A 23 6.84 -12.68 -11.51
CA GLN A 23 7.08 -13.89 -12.29
C GLN A 23 6.89 -13.65 -13.80
N LEU A 24 6.14 -12.63 -14.20
CA LEU A 24 5.90 -12.29 -15.59
C LEU A 24 6.86 -11.22 -16.13
N LEU A 25 7.79 -10.73 -15.32
CA LEU A 25 8.74 -9.69 -15.72
C LEU A 25 9.91 -10.28 -16.52
N ASN A 26 9.60 -10.79 -17.69
CA ASN A 26 10.56 -11.25 -18.67
C ASN A 26 10.47 -10.36 -19.92
N PRO A 27 11.46 -9.48 -20.17
CA PRO A 27 11.37 -8.51 -21.28
C PRO A 27 11.20 -9.16 -22.65
N THR A 28 11.87 -10.26 -22.91
CA THR A 28 11.77 -11.00 -24.17
C THR A 28 10.35 -11.51 -24.40
N GLN A 29 9.77 -12.12 -23.36
CA GLN A 29 8.40 -12.65 -23.42
C GLN A 29 7.36 -11.55 -23.55
N LEU A 30 7.52 -10.45 -22.82
CA LEU A 30 6.61 -9.30 -22.89
C LEU A 30 6.62 -8.65 -24.27
N ARG A 31 7.75 -8.68 -24.96
CA ARG A 31 7.87 -8.15 -26.32
C ARG A 31 7.20 -9.06 -27.35
N ALA A 32 7.26 -10.36 -27.14
CA ALA A 32 6.84 -11.35 -28.13
C ALA A 32 5.44 -11.92 -27.90
N ASP A 33 4.92 -11.91 -26.66
CA ASP A 33 3.69 -12.60 -26.30
C ASP A 33 2.62 -11.63 -25.77
N GLY A 34 1.63 -11.34 -26.64
CA GLY A 34 0.50 -10.48 -26.29
C GLY A 34 -0.41 -11.05 -25.20
N THR A 35 -0.48 -12.37 -25.03
CA THR A 35 -1.27 -13.01 -23.97
C THR A 35 -0.65 -12.74 -22.60
N THR A 36 0.66 -12.94 -22.47
CA THR A 36 1.40 -12.62 -21.25
C THR A 36 1.28 -11.14 -20.91
N LEU A 37 1.40 -10.27 -21.90
CA LEU A 37 1.26 -8.83 -21.74
C LEU A 37 -0.11 -8.44 -21.19
N ARG A 38 -1.18 -9.01 -21.72
CA ARG A 38 -2.54 -8.74 -21.23
C ARG A 38 -2.75 -9.27 -19.81
N GLN A 39 -2.24 -10.46 -19.52
CA GLN A 39 -2.30 -11.04 -18.18
C GLN A 39 -1.59 -10.13 -17.17
N LEU A 40 -0.40 -9.67 -17.49
CA LEU A 40 0.37 -8.76 -16.64
C LEU A 40 -0.37 -7.44 -16.42
N SER A 41 -0.92 -6.85 -17.48
CA SER A 41 -1.69 -5.60 -17.37
C SER A 41 -2.90 -5.75 -16.46
N GLY A 42 -3.60 -6.88 -16.54
CA GLY A 42 -4.74 -7.17 -15.65
C GLY A 42 -4.33 -7.31 -14.20
N LEU A 43 -3.22 -8.00 -13.92
CA LEU A 43 -2.68 -8.15 -12.56
C LEU A 43 -2.22 -6.79 -12.00
N LEU A 44 -1.59 -5.98 -12.82
CA LEU A 44 -1.13 -4.64 -12.41
C LEU A 44 -2.32 -3.74 -12.07
N ALA A 45 -3.39 -3.76 -12.86
CA ALA A 45 -4.60 -3.01 -12.58
C ALA A 45 -5.24 -3.45 -11.26
N GLU A 46 -5.28 -4.75 -10.98
CA GLU A 46 -5.82 -5.28 -9.72
C GLU A 46 -4.95 -4.92 -8.52
N LEU A 47 -3.64 -5.01 -8.64
CA LEU A 47 -2.70 -4.57 -7.60
C LEU A 47 -2.92 -3.08 -7.29
N THR A 48 -3.02 -2.25 -8.31
CA THR A 48 -3.24 -0.81 -8.18
C THR A 48 -4.54 -0.50 -7.44
N ARG A 49 -5.62 -1.18 -7.81
CA ARG A 49 -6.92 -1.01 -7.15
C ARG A 49 -6.83 -1.37 -5.66
N ARG A 50 -6.23 -2.49 -5.34
CA ARG A 50 -6.10 -2.96 -3.95
C ARG A 50 -5.18 -2.06 -3.13
N LEU A 51 -4.09 -1.60 -3.71
CA LEU A 51 -3.18 -0.66 -3.04
C LEU A 51 -3.88 0.66 -2.73
N ASN A 52 -4.62 1.22 -3.68
CA ASN A 52 -5.34 2.48 -3.47
C ASN A 52 -6.40 2.34 -2.38
N ILE A 53 -7.12 1.24 -2.32
CA ILE A 53 -8.08 0.96 -1.25
C ILE A 53 -7.37 0.87 0.09
N HIS A 54 -6.27 0.14 0.16
CA HIS A 54 -5.49 -0.03 1.39
C HIS A 54 -4.98 1.30 1.93
N LEU A 55 -4.36 2.11 1.08
CA LEU A 55 -3.85 3.44 1.47
C LEU A 55 -4.99 4.36 1.91
N SER A 56 -6.15 4.31 1.26
CA SER A 56 -7.32 5.11 1.66
C SER A 56 -7.83 4.71 3.04
N ILE A 57 -7.88 3.43 3.36
CA ILE A 57 -8.33 2.96 4.67
C ILE A 57 -7.32 3.37 5.75
N GLU A 58 -6.04 3.30 5.48
CA GLU A 58 -5.03 3.80 6.42
C GLU A 58 -5.19 5.30 6.67
N ASP A 59 -5.40 6.09 5.63
CA ASP A 59 -5.62 7.53 5.76
C ASP A 59 -6.90 7.88 6.53
N MET A 60 -7.95 7.10 6.37
CA MET A 60 -9.23 7.36 7.00
C MET A 60 -9.35 6.81 8.42
N VAL A 61 -8.65 5.73 8.74
CA VAL A 61 -8.84 4.98 9.98
C VAL A 61 -7.56 4.91 10.82
N LEU A 62 -6.46 4.44 10.24
CA LEU A 62 -5.23 4.15 10.97
C LEU A 62 -4.54 5.42 11.48
N TYR A 63 -4.17 6.30 10.56
CA TYR A 63 -3.40 7.50 10.91
C TYR A 63 -4.18 8.48 11.78
N PRO A 64 -5.46 8.81 11.53
CA PRO A 64 -6.20 9.71 12.40
C PRO A 64 -6.24 9.22 13.83
N ARG A 65 -6.38 7.91 14.03
CA ARG A 65 -6.41 7.33 15.37
C ARG A 65 -5.03 7.34 16.04
N LEU A 66 -3.98 6.97 15.30
CA LEU A 66 -2.61 7.02 15.82
C LEU A 66 -2.21 8.45 16.23
N LEU A 67 -2.52 9.42 15.37
CA LEU A 67 -2.15 10.82 15.63
C LEU A 67 -2.93 11.44 16.77
N ARG A 68 -4.17 10.99 17.02
CA ARG A 68 -5.01 11.48 18.10
C ARG A 68 -4.66 10.81 19.44
N ASP A 69 -4.45 9.51 19.44
CA ASP A 69 -4.44 8.68 20.65
C ASP A 69 -3.04 8.26 21.11
N SER A 70 -2.00 8.64 20.40
CA SER A 70 -0.61 8.41 20.80
C SER A 70 0.11 9.72 21.16
N ASP A 71 1.20 9.61 21.93
CA ASP A 71 2.00 10.73 22.40
C ASP A 71 3.50 10.44 22.21
N GLY A 72 4.31 11.49 22.36
CA GLY A 72 5.76 11.39 22.38
C GLY A 72 6.35 10.67 21.16
N PRO A 73 7.29 9.72 21.39
CA PRO A 73 7.96 9.02 20.30
C PRO A 73 7.01 8.23 19.39
N ASP A 74 5.93 7.69 19.94
CA ASP A 74 4.94 6.93 19.18
C ASP A 74 4.20 7.82 18.20
N LYS A 75 3.81 9.01 18.63
CA LYS A 75 3.17 9.99 17.76
C LYS A 75 4.12 10.49 16.68
N ALA A 76 5.38 10.76 17.05
CA ALA A 76 6.41 11.16 16.09
C ALA A 76 6.63 10.08 15.00
N LEU A 77 6.63 8.81 15.41
CA LEU A 77 6.73 7.69 14.47
C LEU A 77 5.55 7.65 13.51
N ALA A 78 4.32 7.79 14.03
CA ALA A 78 3.11 7.83 13.20
C ALA A 78 3.13 9.01 12.21
N GLN A 79 3.57 10.19 12.64
CA GLN A 79 3.72 11.36 11.78
C GLN A 79 4.70 11.11 10.63
N LYS A 80 5.84 10.49 10.95
CA LYS A 80 6.85 10.13 9.95
C LYS A 80 6.28 9.17 8.91
N TYR A 81 5.62 8.11 9.35
CA TYR A 81 5.02 7.13 8.44
C TYR A 81 3.95 7.76 7.56
N HIS A 82 3.12 8.63 8.13
CA HIS A 82 2.07 9.33 7.38
C HIS A 82 2.65 10.22 6.28
N SER A 83 3.72 10.94 6.58
CA SER A 83 4.45 11.75 5.60
C SER A 83 5.07 10.88 4.51
N ASP A 84 5.73 9.78 4.89
CA ASP A 84 6.42 8.89 3.95
C ASP A 84 5.43 8.20 3.00
N VAL A 85 4.23 7.86 3.45
CA VAL A 85 3.24 7.19 2.59
C VAL A 85 2.73 8.10 1.47
N GLY A 86 2.68 9.41 1.70
CA GLY A 86 2.32 10.36 0.65
C GLY A 86 3.34 10.35 -0.49
N GLY A 87 4.62 10.23 -0.18
CA GLY A 87 5.69 10.09 -1.18
C GLY A 87 5.58 8.78 -1.97
N LEU A 88 5.30 7.69 -1.29
CA LEU A 88 5.10 6.38 -1.93
C LEU A 88 3.88 6.40 -2.87
N ALA A 89 2.77 6.96 -2.43
CA ALA A 89 1.55 7.06 -3.24
C ALA A 89 1.81 7.85 -4.53
N LYS A 90 2.54 8.95 -4.44
CA LYS A 90 2.92 9.77 -5.60
C LYS A 90 3.85 9.02 -6.56
N LEU A 91 4.85 8.32 -6.03
CA LEU A 91 5.77 7.52 -6.84
C LEU A 91 5.02 6.41 -7.58
N TYR A 92 4.12 5.72 -6.89
CA TYR A 92 3.31 4.67 -7.49
C TYR A 92 2.36 5.20 -8.57
N GLU A 93 1.75 6.36 -8.32
CA GLU A 93 0.89 7.02 -9.32
C GLU A 93 1.67 7.36 -10.59
N GLN A 94 2.87 7.91 -10.47
CA GLN A 94 3.73 8.20 -11.63
C GLN A 94 4.09 6.94 -12.41
N TYR A 95 4.40 5.85 -11.71
CA TYR A 95 4.64 4.55 -12.30
C TYR A 95 3.43 4.05 -13.09
N CYS A 96 2.24 4.15 -12.52
CA CYS A 96 1.00 3.73 -13.18
C CYS A 96 0.69 4.57 -14.42
N GLN A 97 0.91 5.87 -14.36
CA GLN A 97 0.70 6.76 -15.50
C GLN A 97 1.65 6.44 -16.67
N LYS A 98 2.90 6.16 -16.36
CA LYS A 98 3.92 5.81 -17.37
C LYS A 98 3.61 4.50 -18.07
N TRP A 99 3.13 3.51 -17.33
CA TRP A 99 2.88 2.15 -17.81
C TRP A 99 1.39 1.83 -17.91
N SER A 100 0.58 2.83 -18.27
CA SER A 100 -0.89 2.75 -18.26
C SER A 100 -1.48 1.89 -19.36
N THR A 101 -0.72 1.58 -20.41
CA THR A 101 -1.19 0.79 -21.56
C THR A 101 -0.27 -0.38 -21.84
N PRO A 102 -0.81 -1.51 -22.38
CA PRO A 102 0.03 -2.62 -22.82
C PRO A 102 1.08 -2.21 -23.84
N GLU A 103 0.74 -1.27 -24.72
CA GLU A 103 1.63 -0.78 -25.76
C GLU A 103 2.85 -0.06 -25.17
N ALA A 104 2.67 0.72 -24.09
CA ALA A 104 3.77 1.37 -23.39
C ALA A 104 4.74 0.34 -22.81
N ILE A 105 4.23 -0.72 -22.20
CA ILE A 105 5.02 -1.82 -21.64
C ILE A 105 5.78 -2.55 -22.76
N GLN A 106 5.10 -2.85 -23.86
CA GLN A 106 5.69 -3.57 -24.99
C GLN A 106 6.78 -2.76 -25.70
N ALA A 107 6.67 -1.43 -25.69
CA ALA A 107 7.65 -0.54 -26.32
C ALA A 107 9.00 -0.54 -25.60
N ASP A 108 9.01 -0.71 -24.26
CA ASP A 108 10.25 -0.77 -23.47
C ASP A 108 10.09 -1.73 -22.28
N PRO A 109 10.04 -3.04 -22.54
CA PRO A 109 9.81 -4.02 -21.49
C PRO A 109 10.99 -4.16 -20.52
N GLU A 110 12.21 -3.82 -20.94
CA GLU A 110 13.38 -3.78 -20.05
C GLU A 110 13.23 -2.72 -18.98
N GLN A 111 12.89 -1.49 -19.37
CA GLN A 111 12.67 -0.41 -18.43
C GLN A 111 11.47 -0.67 -17.52
N PHE A 112 10.37 -1.16 -18.09
CA PHE A 112 9.20 -1.56 -17.32
C PHE A 112 9.55 -2.59 -16.24
N SER A 113 10.29 -3.64 -16.60
CA SER A 113 10.69 -4.69 -15.66
C SER A 113 11.59 -4.14 -14.55
N SER A 114 12.56 -3.29 -14.89
CA SER A 114 13.45 -2.67 -13.93
C SER A 114 12.71 -1.74 -12.95
N GLU A 115 11.86 -0.87 -13.46
CA GLU A 115 11.06 0.04 -12.62
C GLU A 115 10.05 -0.70 -11.76
N SER A 116 9.44 -1.78 -12.29
CA SER A 116 8.51 -2.61 -11.54
C SER A 116 9.19 -3.29 -10.35
N ARG A 117 10.38 -3.86 -10.56
CA ARG A 117 11.16 -4.48 -9.48
C ARG A 117 11.52 -3.46 -8.41
N TYR A 118 11.91 -2.27 -8.81
CA TYR A 118 12.26 -1.18 -7.90
C TYR A 118 11.06 -0.77 -7.03
N ILE A 119 9.91 -0.50 -7.65
CA ILE A 119 8.73 -0.05 -6.91
C ILE A 119 8.16 -1.14 -6.01
N PHE A 120 8.20 -2.40 -6.45
CA PHE A 120 7.75 -3.52 -5.63
C PHE A 120 8.67 -3.76 -4.43
N GLU A 121 9.97 -3.52 -4.57
CA GLU A 121 10.92 -3.57 -3.45
C GLU A 121 10.62 -2.48 -2.42
N ILE A 122 10.37 -1.26 -2.86
CA ILE A 122 9.97 -0.15 -1.97
C ILE A 122 8.68 -0.51 -1.23
N LEU A 123 7.70 -1.04 -1.96
CA LEU A 123 6.42 -1.44 -1.38
C LEU A 123 6.59 -2.55 -0.34
N ALA A 124 7.41 -3.56 -0.63
CA ALA A 124 7.69 -4.66 0.30
C ALA A 124 8.37 -4.18 1.58
N ARG A 125 9.33 -3.28 1.47
CA ARG A 125 9.99 -2.66 2.64
C ARG A 125 9.02 -1.85 3.48
N ARG A 126 8.13 -1.12 2.84
CA ARG A 126 7.09 -0.35 3.53
C ARG A 126 6.16 -1.27 4.31
N ILE A 127 5.67 -2.33 3.68
CA ILE A 127 4.83 -3.34 4.31
C ILE A 127 5.51 -3.94 5.54
N GLU A 128 6.76 -4.31 5.43
CA GLU A 128 7.54 -4.88 6.53
C GLU A 128 7.66 -3.90 7.70
N LYS A 129 7.96 -2.65 7.44
CA LYS A 129 8.07 -1.62 8.48
C LYS A 129 6.73 -1.37 9.17
N GLU A 130 5.65 -1.28 8.42
CA GLU A 130 4.31 -1.09 9.00
C GLU A 130 3.93 -2.26 9.90
N GLU A 131 4.17 -3.49 9.46
CA GLU A 131 3.85 -4.68 10.24
C GLU A 131 4.70 -4.81 11.50
N ASN A 132 5.95 -4.37 11.47
CA ASN A 132 6.88 -4.50 12.59
C ASN A 132 6.84 -3.31 13.56
N GLU A 133 6.51 -2.11 13.10
CA GLU A 133 6.60 -0.89 13.90
C GLU A 133 5.25 -0.18 14.10
N LEU A 134 4.50 0.00 13.03
CA LEU A 134 3.29 0.84 13.05
C LEU A 134 2.06 0.09 13.56
N TYR A 135 1.82 -1.11 13.04
CA TYR A 135 0.65 -1.90 13.43
C TYR A 135 0.69 -2.39 14.88
N PRO A 136 1.84 -2.79 15.45
CA PRO A 136 1.93 -3.05 16.88
C PRO A 136 1.57 -1.85 17.75
N LEU A 137 1.96 -0.65 17.31
CA LEU A 137 1.58 0.59 17.98
C LEU A 137 0.06 0.79 17.96
N TYR A 138 -0.55 0.63 16.79
CA TYR A 138 -1.99 0.73 16.62
C TYR A 138 -2.74 -0.30 17.47
N ASP A 139 -2.23 -1.53 17.54
CA ASP A 139 -2.85 -2.62 18.32
C ASP A 139 -2.83 -2.35 19.82
N ARG A 140 -1.85 -1.57 20.33
CA ARG A 140 -1.73 -1.20 21.75
C ARG A 140 -2.62 -0.03 22.16
N LEU A 141 -3.24 0.68 21.21
CA LEU A 141 -4.10 1.81 21.55
C LEU A 141 -5.35 1.35 22.33
N PRO A 142 -5.82 2.18 23.32
CA PRO A 142 -6.99 1.82 24.12
C PRO A 142 -8.25 1.62 23.28
N ALA A 143 -9.04 0.60 23.59
CA ALA A 143 -10.22 0.22 22.81
C ALA A 143 -11.36 1.24 22.88
N GLY A 144 -11.37 2.16 23.84
CA GLY A 144 -12.47 3.07 24.14
C GLY A 144 -12.31 4.51 23.69
N ALA A 145 -11.17 4.86 23.06
CA ALA A 145 -10.82 6.25 22.75
C ALA A 145 -11.74 6.97 21.75
N GLY A 146 -12.63 6.24 21.05
CA GLY A 146 -13.61 6.81 20.13
C GLY A 146 -15.01 7.03 20.72
N ARG A 147 -15.28 6.54 21.93
CA ARG A 147 -16.64 6.59 22.53
C ARG A 147 -16.89 7.81 23.41
N GLY A 148 -15.83 8.55 23.78
CA GLY A 148 -15.95 9.71 24.67
C GLY A 148 -16.64 10.93 24.07
N LEU A 149 -16.82 10.98 22.77
CA LEU A 149 -17.46 12.10 22.09
C LEU A 149 -19.01 11.96 22.00
N ALA A 150 -19.53 10.74 22.15
CA ALA A 150 -20.98 10.51 22.10
C ALA A 150 -21.68 10.75 23.45
N ALA A 151 -20.94 10.70 24.56
CA ALA A 151 -21.51 10.88 25.90
C ALA A 151 -21.65 12.35 26.32
N GLY A 152 -20.96 13.27 25.64
CA GLY A 152 -21.00 14.71 25.97
C GLY A 152 -22.15 15.49 25.31
N GLN A 153 -22.88 14.89 24.40
CA GLN A 153 -24.00 15.57 23.71
C GLN A 153 -25.39 15.22 24.26
N ALA A 154 -25.47 14.30 25.22
CA ALA A 154 -26.76 13.91 25.82
C ALA A 154 -27.11 14.64 27.11
N ALA A 155 -26.34 15.65 27.51
CA ALA A 155 -26.55 16.41 28.74
C ALA A 155 -26.73 17.92 28.46
N ALA A 156 -27.55 18.25 27.48
CA ALA A 156 -28.02 19.63 27.29
C ALA A 156 -29.53 19.66 27.37
#